data_eca827aaf75bf872819181e2bf73a9bd
#
_entry.id   eca827aaf75bf872819181e2bf73a9bd
#
_cell.length_a   1.000
_cell.length_b   1.000
_cell.length_c   1.000
_cell.angle_alpha   90.00
_cell.angle_beta   90.00
_cell.angle_gamma   90.00
#
_symmetry.space_group_name_H-M   'P 1'
#
loop_
_entity.id
_entity.type
_entity.pdbx_description
1 polymer ?
#
loop_
_entity_poly.entity_id
_entity_poly.type
_entity_poly.pdbx_seq_one_letter_code
_entity_poly.pdbx_strand_id
1 'polypeptide(L)'
;KASGALGWAVNEMEKRYLLLAEHNVRDIKGFNRLVEKSSENGEAEQMAEPLEHMPYIAIVIDELADLMMVASKEVEDSIIRIAQKGRAAGIHLIVATQRPSADVVTGLIRSNVPSRIALTVSSQIDSRIIIDQGGAEKLLGHGDMLYSPIGKKPLRVQGCYVSDEEVEDVVDFIKSNLTQAVEYDKRIIADIEQRAAAEEGGKKGKGGDIDSDGDSDPLLMEAVDVILDAGQASTSYLQRRLKVGYARAARLMDELEDRGIVGPQDGSKPRELQITRSQWAEIRDRMENP
;
A
#
# COMPACT_ATOMS: atom_id res chain seq x y z
N LYS A 1 11.02 4.76 -2.71
CA LYS A 1 10.22 5.62 -1.79
C LYS A 1 8.78 5.84 -2.27
N ALA A 2 8.52 6.18 -3.54
CA ALA A 2 7.15 6.42 -4.03
C ALA A 2 6.30 5.14 -4.00
N SER A 3 6.84 3.97 -4.37
CA SER A 3 6.19 2.66 -4.22
C SER A 3 5.87 2.38 -2.75
N GLY A 4 6.83 2.60 -1.84
CA GLY A 4 6.62 2.48 -0.39
C GLY A 4 5.51 3.40 0.15
N ALA A 5 5.36 4.61 -0.41
CA ALA A 5 4.26 5.52 -0.04
C ALA A 5 2.89 4.98 -0.47
N LEU A 6 2.79 4.40 -1.67
CA LEU A 6 1.57 3.74 -2.12
C LEU A 6 1.25 2.49 -1.28
N GLY A 7 2.26 1.70 -0.94
CA GLY A 7 2.12 0.56 -0.03
C GLY A 7 1.65 0.97 1.36
N TRP A 8 2.20 2.07 1.91
CA TRP A 8 1.72 2.66 3.16
C TRP A 8 0.23 3.06 3.06
N ALA A 9 -0.16 3.72 1.97
CA ALA A 9 -1.55 4.15 1.78
C ALA A 9 -2.54 2.98 1.70
N VAL A 10 -2.12 1.85 1.10
CA VAL A 10 -2.92 0.62 1.08
C VAL A 10 -3.11 0.06 2.49
N ASN A 11 -2.04 -0.01 3.29
CA ASN A 11 -2.13 -0.48 4.68
C ASN A 11 -2.96 0.46 5.55
N GLU A 12 -2.79 1.77 5.38
CA GLU A 12 -3.62 2.77 6.08
C GLU A 12 -5.10 2.60 5.72
N MET A 13 -5.40 2.33 4.46
CA MET A 13 -6.75 2.01 4.01
C MET A 13 -7.31 0.79 4.74
N GLU A 14 -6.53 -0.27 4.88
CA GLU A 14 -6.95 -1.49 5.58
C GLU A 14 -7.15 -1.27 7.07
N LYS A 15 -6.26 -0.54 7.73
CA LYS A 15 -6.44 -0.13 9.14
C LYS A 15 -7.75 0.64 9.32
N ARG A 16 -8.05 1.59 8.42
CA ARG A 16 -9.31 2.34 8.46
C ARG A 16 -10.51 1.45 8.29
N TYR A 17 -10.48 0.44 7.42
CA TYR A 17 -11.56 -0.51 7.28
C TYR A 17 -11.82 -1.32 8.55
N LEU A 18 -10.77 -1.71 9.28
CA LEU A 18 -10.92 -2.39 10.58
C LEU A 18 -11.63 -1.48 11.59
N LEU A 19 -11.22 -0.22 11.71
CA LEU A 19 -11.87 0.77 12.58
C LEU A 19 -13.34 1.02 12.18
N LEU A 20 -13.62 1.15 10.89
CA LEU A 20 -14.99 1.31 10.41
C LEU A 20 -15.87 0.10 10.77
N ALA A 21 -15.33 -1.12 10.65
CA ALA A 21 -16.05 -2.33 11.00
C ALA A 21 -16.26 -2.46 12.51
N GLU A 22 -15.27 -2.16 13.33
CA GLU A 22 -15.34 -2.17 14.79
C GLU A 22 -16.46 -1.25 15.31
N HIS A 23 -16.59 -0.08 14.71
CA HIS A 23 -17.63 0.90 15.09
C HIS A 23 -18.94 0.78 14.29
N ASN A 24 -19.10 -0.29 13.49
CA ASN A 24 -20.29 -0.55 12.69
C ASN A 24 -20.69 0.61 11.76
N VAL A 25 -19.72 1.33 11.21
CA VAL A 25 -19.93 2.41 10.25
C VAL A 25 -19.45 2.02 8.85
N ARG A 26 -20.04 2.61 7.80
CA ARG A 26 -19.78 2.19 6.42
C ARG A 26 -18.65 2.96 5.74
N ASP A 27 -18.39 4.18 6.20
CA ASP A 27 -17.43 5.08 5.59
C ASP A 27 -16.88 6.11 6.58
N ILE A 28 -15.84 6.82 6.16
CA ILE A 28 -15.18 7.87 6.94
C ILE A 28 -16.15 8.96 7.42
N LYS A 29 -17.17 9.30 6.62
CA LYS A 29 -18.17 10.32 7.03
C LYS A 29 -19.01 9.85 8.20
N GLY A 30 -19.40 8.56 8.17
CA GLY A 30 -20.12 7.93 9.28
C GLY A 30 -19.27 7.89 10.53
N PHE A 31 -18.00 7.55 10.40
CA PHE A 31 -17.05 7.51 11.51
C PHE A 31 -16.84 8.90 12.13
N ASN A 32 -16.49 9.89 11.32
CA ASN A 32 -16.26 11.26 11.80
C ASN A 32 -17.50 11.86 12.48
N ARG A 33 -18.69 11.58 11.95
CA ARG A 33 -19.94 11.98 12.61
C ARG A 33 -20.16 11.30 13.96
N LEU A 34 -19.68 10.05 14.11
CA LEU A 34 -19.73 9.36 15.41
C LEU A 34 -18.77 10.01 16.39
N VAL A 35 -17.54 10.36 15.97
CA VAL A 35 -16.57 11.11 16.78
C VAL A 35 -17.15 12.45 17.26
N GLU A 36 -17.75 13.23 16.34
CA GLU A 36 -18.38 14.51 16.66
C GLU A 36 -19.47 14.36 17.75
N LYS A 37 -20.35 13.38 17.59
CA LYS A 37 -21.42 13.09 18.56
C LYS A 37 -20.90 12.65 19.93
N SER A 38 -19.87 11.80 19.96
CA SER A 38 -19.25 11.35 21.23
C SER A 38 -18.61 12.51 21.97
N SER A 39 -18.02 13.46 21.24
CA SER A 39 -17.45 14.68 21.84
C SER A 39 -18.53 15.61 22.39
N GLU A 40 -19.64 15.81 21.66
CA GLU A 40 -20.77 16.64 22.08
C GLU A 40 -21.48 16.08 23.33
N ASN A 41 -21.58 14.75 23.44
CA ASN A 41 -22.27 14.10 24.56
C ASN A 41 -21.36 13.90 25.80
N GLY A 42 -20.07 14.26 25.75
CA GLY A 42 -19.11 14.03 26.83
C GLY A 42 -18.75 12.56 27.04
N GLU A 43 -19.13 11.68 26.11
CA GLU A 43 -18.81 10.25 26.14
C GLU A 43 -17.33 9.99 25.82
N ALA A 44 -16.71 10.90 25.06
CA ALA A 44 -15.29 10.81 24.70
C ALA A 44 -14.35 10.81 25.92
N GLU A 45 -14.73 11.52 27.00
CA GLU A 45 -13.95 11.57 28.25
C GLU A 45 -14.05 10.28 29.08
N GLN A 46 -15.01 9.42 28.80
CA GLN A 46 -15.24 8.16 29.53
C GLN A 46 -14.68 6.94 28.78
N MET A 47 -14.21 7.11 27.53
CA MET A 47 -13.58 6.06 26.76
C MET A 47 -12.12 5.89 27.17
N ALA A 48 -11.65 4.64 27.26
CA ALA A 48 -10.24 4.31 27.54
C ALA A 48 -9.29 4.87 26.45
N GLU A 49 -9.75 4.91 25.22
CA GLU A 49 -9.11 5.56 24.08
C GLU A 49 -10.14 6.47 23.36
N PRO A 50 -9.99 7.80 23.44
CA PRO A 50 -10.87 8.72 22.76
C PRO A 50 -10.77 8.52 21.24
N LEU A 51 -11.90 8.46 20.56
CA LEU A 51 -11.93 8.38 19.11
C LEU A 51 -11.47 9.72 18.52
N GLU A 52 -10.49 9.66 17.63
CA GLU A 52 -9.98 10.82 16.92
C GLU A 52 -10.62 10.96 15.55
N HIS A 53 -10.80 12.22 15.11
CA HIS A 53 -11.32 12.52 13.78
C HIS A 53 -10.37 11.99 12.71
N MET A 54 -10.89 11.17 11.80
CA MET A 54 -10.13 10.57 10.70
C MET A 54 -10.02 11.57 9.53
N PRO A 55 -8.81 12.05 9.19
CA PRO A 55 -8.62 12.99 8.08
C PRO A 55 -8.75 12.30 6.73
N TYR A 56 -9.19 13.05 5.70
CA TYR A 56 -9.07 12.60 4.32
C TYR A 56 -7.61 12.60 3.88
N ILE A 57 -7.24 11.63 3.04
CA ILE A 57 -5.92 11.53 2.44
C ILE A 57 -6.04 11.76 0.94
N ALA A 58 -5.29 12.71 0.40
CA ALA A 58 -5.12 12.91 -1.03
C ALA A 58 -3.72 12.47 -1.44
N ILE A 59 -3.66 11.53 -2.40
CA ILE A 59 -2.42 11.03 -2.98
C ILE A 59 -2.32 11.60 -4.39
N VAL A 60 -1.26 12.36 -4.65
CA VAL A 60 -1.02 12.96 -5.97
C VAL A 60 0.22 12.32 -6.59
N ILE A 61 0.05 11.76 -7.79
CA ILE A 61 1.13 11.24 -8.63
C ILE A 61 1.24 12.18 -9.82
N ASP A 62 2.34 12.94 -9.88
CA ASP A 62 2.60 13.93 -10.92
C ASP A 62 2.97 13.27 -12.26
N GLU A 63 3.84 12.26 -12.23
CA GLU A 63 4.22 11.49 -13.42
C GLU A 63 4.19 9.98 -13.13
N LEU A 64 3.11 9.33 -13.56
CA LEU A 64 2.94 7.89 -13.37
C LEU A 64 3.99 7.07 -14.14
N ALA A 65 4.41 7.54 -15.32
CA ALA A 65 5.37 6.81 -16.15
C ALA A 65 6.67 6.53 -15.40
N ASP A 66 7.17 7.47 -14.60
CA ASP A 66 8.39 7.30 -13.85
C ASP A 66 8.28 6.20 -12.80
N LEU A 67 7.12 6.05 -12.17
CA LEU A 67 6.85 4.97 -11.22
C LEU A 67 6.73 3.61 -11.91
N MET A 68 6.03 3.58 -13.04
CA MET A 68 5.83 2.36 -13.84
C MET A 68 7.14 1.82 -14.41
N MET A 69 8.12 2.68 -14.70
CA MET A 69 9.46 2.26 -15.15
C MET A 69 10.27 1.56 -14.05
N VAL A 70 10.03 1.87 -12.79
CA VAL A 70 10.82 1.37 -11.65
C VAL A 70 10.20 0.14 -11.00
N ALA A 71 8.88 0.16 -10.77
CA ALA A 71 8.16 -0.84 -9.99
C ALA A 71 6.72 -1.00 -10.51
N SER A 72 6.56 -1.38 -11.80
CA SER A 72 5.25 -1.30 -12.47
C SER A 72 4.18 -2.14 -11.79
N LYS A 73 4.50 -3.37 -11.38
CA LYS A 73 3.52 -4.29 -10.79
C LYS A 73 3.04 -3.80 -9.43
N GLU A 74 3.95 -3.43 -8.54
CA GLU A 74 3.64 -2.96 -7.18
C GLU A 74 2.85 -1.65 -7.20
N VAL A 75 3.21 -0.74 -8.13
CA VAL A 75 2.52 0.54 -8.33
C VAL A 75 1.13 0.31 -8.89
N GLU A 76 0.99 -0.52 -9.92
CA GLU A 76 -0.30 -0.86 -10.52
C GLU A 76 -1.24 -1.50 -9.50
N ASP A 77 -0.78 -2.53 -8.78
CA ASP A 77 -1.57 -3.23 -7.76
C ASP A 77 -2.05 -2.27 -6.66
N SER A 78 -1.16 -1.38 -6.18
CA SER A 78 -1.51 -0.38 -5.17
C SER A 78 -2.55 0.63 -5.66
N ILE A 79 -2.38 1.15 -6.88
CA ILE A 79 -3.34 2.08 -7.51
C ILE A 79 -4.71 1.42 -7.64
N ILE A 80 -4.77 0.17 -8.12
CA ILE A 80 -6.02 -0.57 -8.29
C ILE A 80 -6.72 -0.77 -6.95
N ARG A 81 -6.01 -1.21 -5.91
CA ARG A 81 -6.57 -1.41 -4.56
C ARG A 81 -7.14 -0.11 -3.99
N ILE A 82 -6.40 0.99 -4.09
CA ILE A 82 -6.85 2.30 -3.61
C ILE A 82 -8.05 2.79 -4.44
N ALA A 83 -8.01 2.67 -5.77
CA ALA A 83 -9.11 3.09 -6.64
C ALA A 83 -10.42 2.33 -6.36
N GLN A 84 -10.33 1.03 -6.05
CA GLN A 84 -11.49 0.20 -5.75
C GLN A 84 -12.09 0.45 -4.37
N LYS A 85 -11.27 0.69 -3.36
CA LYS A 85 -11.69 0.71 -1.96
C LYS A 85 -11.46 2.04 -1.24
N GLY A 86 -10.57 2.90 -1.72
CA GLY A 86 -10.15 4.12 -1.01
C GLY A 86 -11.28 5.08 -0.66
N ARG A 87 -12.36 5.13 -1.46
CA ARG A 87 -13.48 6.05 -1.26
C ARG A 87 -14.11 5.95 0.13
N ALA A 88 -14.39 4.75 0.60
CA ALA A 88 -15.02 4.55 1.91
C ALA A 88 -14.04 4.88 3.06
N ALA A 89 -12.76 4.62 2.88
CA ALA A 89 -11.70 4.96 3.82
C ALA A 89 -11.27 6.44 3.77
N GLY A 90 -11.84 7.25 2.86
CA GLY A 90 -11.50 8.66 2.70
C GLY A 90 -10.14 8.89 2.01
N ILE A 91 -9.69 7.96 1.18
CA ILE A 91 -8.43 8.07 0.43
C ILE A 91 -8.76 8.36 -1.03
N HIS A 92 -8.21 9.45 -1.55
CA HIS A 92 -8.43 9.93 -2.91
C HIS A 92 -7.12 9.93 -3.69
N LEU A 93 -7.19 9.50 -4.96
CA LEU A 93 -6.05 9.36 -5.83
C LEU A 93 -6.20 10.29 -7.04
N ILE A 94 -5.17 11.10 -7.28
CA ILE A 94 -5.01 11.95 -8.45
C ILE A 94 -3.76 11.48 -9.18
N VAL A 95 -3.94 10.97 -10.40
CA VAL A 95 -2.83 10.41 -11.19
C VAL A 95 -2.68 11.23 -12.46
N ALA A 96 -1.49 11.75 -12.68
CA ALA A 96 -1.14 12.44 -13.90
C ALA A 96 0.02 11.73 -14.62
N THR A 97 0.12 11.93 -15.93
CA THR A 97 1.25 11.50 -16.75
C THR A 97 1.32 12.32 -18.03
N GLN A 98 2.53 12.62 -18.47
CA GLN A 98 2.83 13.21 -19.79
C GLN A 98 3.07 12.14 -20.85
N ARG A 99 3.06 10.84 -20.47
CA ARG A 99 3.28 9.70 -21.39
C ARG A 99 2.07 8.77 -21.37
N PRO A 100 1.01 9.08 -22.12
CA PRO A 100 -0.21 8.27 -22.15
C PRO A 100 -0.06 7.03 -23.04
N SER A 101 0.94 6.20 -22.76
CA SER A 101 1.16 4.92 -23.45
C SER A 101 0.45 3.75 -22.73
N ALA A 102 0.22 2.65 -23.46
CA ALA A 102 -0.53 1.52 -22.92
C ALA A 102 0.19 0.74 -21.81
N ASP A 103 1.50 0.87 -21.72
CA ASP A 103 2.36 0.33 -20.66
C ASP A 103 2.36 1.19 -19.40
N VAL A 104 2.03 2.47 -19.50
CA VAL A 104 1.88 3.41 -18.38
C VAL A 104 0.43 3.43 -17.90
N VAL A 105 -0.52 3.72 -18.78
CA VAL A 105 -1.95 3.73 -18.50
C VAL A 105 -2.56 2.40 -18.93
N THR A 106 -2.30 1.38 -18.12
CA THR A 106 -2.70 0.00 -18.41
C THR A 106 -4.21 -0.19 -18.46
N GLY A 107 -4.66 -1.31 -19.02
CA GLY A 107 -6.07 -1.66 -19.04
C GLY A 107 -6.68 -1.78 -17.63
N LEU A 108 -5.90 -2.24 -16.66
CA LEU A 108 -6.33 -2.37 -15.26
C LEU A 108 -6.49 -0.99 -14.60
N ILE A 109 -5.53 -0.08 -14.78
CA ILE A 109 -5.65 1.29 -14.28
C ILE A 109 -6.86 1.97 -14.92
N ARG A 110 -7.04 1.86 -16.24
CA ARG A 110 -8.18 2.46 -16.94
C ARG A 110 -9.53 1.96 -16.46
N SER A 111 -9.64 0.68 -16.15
CA SER A 111 -10.90 0.11 -15.66
C SER A 111 -11.26 0.52 -14.25
N ASN A 112 -10.27 0.85 -13.41
CA ASN A 112 -10.46 1.20 -11.99
C ASN A 112 -10.43 2.71 -11.72
N VAL A 113 -9.88 3.53 -12.64
CA VAL A 113 -9.88 4.99 -12.58
C VAL A 113 -10.78 5.55 -13.67
N PRO A 114 -12.09 5.62 -13.42
CA PRO A 114 -13.08 5.89 -14.47
C PRO A 114 -13.29 7.39 -14.77
N SER A 115 -12.95 8.31 -13.87
CA SER A 115 -13.00 9.76 -14.14
C SER A 115 -11.67 10.21 -14.71
N ARG A 116 -11.70 10.79 -15.90
CA ARG A 116 -10.47 11.10 -16.64
C ARG A 116 -10.52 12.49 -17.28
N ILE A 117 -9.36 13.08 -17.42
CA ILE A 117 -9.15 14.35 -18.11
C ILE A 117 -8.06 14.10 -19.15
N ALA A 118 -8.34 14.42 -20.40
CA ALA A 118 -7.33 14.47 -21.45
C ALA A 118 -7.09 15.91 -21.86
N LEU A 119 -5.86 16.36 -21.70
CA LEU A 119 -5.35 17.57 -22.32
C LEU A 119 -4.92 17.27 -23.76
N THR A 120 -4.39 18.24 -24.48
CA THR A 120 -3.90 18.06 -25.85
C THR A 120 -2.86 16.96 -25.91
N VAL A 121 -3.03 16.02 -26.84
CA VAL A 121 -2.10 14.93 -27.10
C VAL A 121 -1.67 14.92 -28.56
N SER A 122 -0.57 14.21 -28.86
CA SER A 122 0.02 14.17 -30.20
C SER A 122 -0.73 13.25 -31.18
N SER A 123 -1.46 12.26 -30.69
CA SER A 123 -2.11 11.28 -31.55
C SER A 123 -3.51 10.89 -31.07
N GLN A 124 -4.32 10.38 -32.02
CA GLN A 124 -5.62 9.79 -31.71
C GLN A 124 -5.48 8.52 -30.86
N ILE A 125 -4.34 7.82 -30.94
CA ILE A 125 -4.06 6.63 -30.14
C ILE A 125 -3.94 7.04 -28.68
N ASP A 126 -3.18 8.09 -28.38
CA ASP A 126 -3.02 8.63 -27.02
C ASP A 126 -4.37 9.07 -26.43
N SER A 127 -5.19 9.75 -27.25
CA SER A 127 -6.55 10.12 -26.83
C SER A 127 -7.38 8.89 -26.43
N ARG A 128 -7.32 7.81 -27.21
CA ARG A 128 -8.03 6.56 -26.89
C ARG A 128 -7.49 5.86 -25.64
N ILE A 129 -6.20 5.96 -25.39
CA ILE A 129 -5.61 5.40 -24.17
C ILE A 129 -6.16 6.13 -22.93
N ILE A 130 -6.34 7.46 -23.00
CA ILE A 130 -6.80 8.24 -21.84
C ILE A 130 -8.32 8.14 -21.66
N ILE A 131 -9.11 8.42 -22.72
CA ILE A 131 -10.57 8.61 -22.63
C ILE A 131 -11.39 7.62 -23.44
N ASP A 132 -10.78 6.52 -23.91
CA ASP A 132 -11.38 5.45 -24.71
C ASP A 132 -11.96 5.92 -26.07
N GLN A 133 -11.72 7.17 -26.48
CA GLN A 133 -12.14 7.74 -27.76
C GLN A 133 -11.12 8.75 -28.30
N GLY A 134 -11.16 9.03 -29.59
CA GLY A 134 -10.39 10.12 -30.20
C GLY A 134 -10.99 11.49 -29.85
N GLY A 135 -10.20 12.54 -30.06
CA GLY A 135 -10.64 13.92 -29.92
C GLY A 135 -9.65 14.81 -29.18
N ALA A 136 -8.87 14.27 -28.23
CA ALA A 136 -7.89 15.07 -27.49
C ALA A 136 -6.74 15.56 -28.41
N GLU A 137 -6.44 14.88 -29.50
CA GLU A 137 -5.49 15.31 -30.53
C GLU A 137 -5.94 16.57 -31.31
N LYS A 138 -7.19 16.98 -31.14
CA LYS A 138 -7.80 18.17 -31.80
C LYS A 138 -7.98 19.35 -30.86
N LEU A 139 -7.56 19.20 -29.62
CA LEU A 139 -7.63 20.28 -28.64
C LEU A 139 -6.61 21.38 -28.95
N LEU A 140 -6.95 22.60 -28.59
CA LEU A 140 -6.17 23.80 -28.92
C LEU A 140 -4.97 24.03 -27.98
N GLY A 141 -4.84 23.26 -26.89
CA GLY A 141 -3.87 23.52 -25.85
C GLY A 141 -4.34 24.58 -24.86
N HIS A 142 -3.40 25.11 -24.06
CA HIS A 142 -3.69 26.19 -23.07
C HIS A 142 -4.86 25.89 -22.11
N GLY A 143 -4.96 24.64 -21.64
CA GLY A 143 -6.04 24.22 -20.74
C GLY A 143 -7.33 23.76 -21.42
N ASP A 144 -7.37 23.71 -22.75
CA ASP A 144 -8.47 23.06 -23.48
C ASP A 144 -8.41 21.55 -23.22
N MET A 145 -9.47 20.96 -22.71
CA MET A 145 -9.48 19.57 -22.24
C MET A 145 -10.79 18.84 -22.57
N LEU A 146 -10.70 17.53 -22.59
CA LEU A 146 -11.85 16.63 -22.58
C LEU A 146 -11.97 16.00 -21.17
N TYR A 147 -13.03 16.35 -20.47
CA TYR A 147 -13.39 15.75 -19.18
C TYR A 147 -14.37 14.60 -19.40
N SER A 148 -13.95 13.39 -19.01
CA SER A 148 -14.76 12.17 -19.09
C SER A 148 -15.19 11.74 -17.69
N PRO A 149 -16.38 12.17 -17.22
CA PRO A 149 -16.95 11.74 -15.95
C PRO A 149 -17.49 10.31 -16.05
N ILE A 150 -17.65 9.65 -14.89
CA ILE A 150 -18.18 8.29 -14.81
C ILE A 150 -19.59 8.21 -15.44
N GLY A 151 -19.77 7.29 -16.37
CA GLY A 151 -21.09 6.98 -16.96
C GLY A 151 -21.68 8.05 -17.87
N LYS A 152 -20.90 9.06 -18.26
CA LYS A 152 -21.34 10.13 -19.18
C LYS A 152 -20.37 10.27 -20.35
N LYS A 153 -20.84 10.90 -21.41
CA LYS A 153 -19.98 11.27 -22.56
C LYS A 153 -18.99 12.35 -22.13
N PRO A 154 -17.78 12.34 -22.67
CA PRO A 154 -16.81 13.39 -22.43
C PRO A 154 -17.34 14.77 -22.81
N LEU A 155 -17.00 15.73 -21.98
CA LEU A 155 -17.36 17.15 -22.15
C LEU A 155 -16.07 17.91 -22.47
N ARG A 156 -16.13 18.83 -23.43
CA ARG A 156 -15.05 19.77 -23.68
C ARG A 156 -15.13 20.92 -22.70
N VAL A 157 -14.05 21.16 -21.98
CA VAL A 157 -13.95 22.16 -20.92
C VAL A 157 -12.72 23.01 -21.18
N GLN A 158 -12.81 24.30 -20.94
CA GLN A 158 -11.69 25.21 -20.93
C GLN A 158 -11.22 25.41 -19.50
N GLY A 159 -9.99 24.96 -19.20
CA GLY A 159 -9.31 25.24 -17.94
C GLY A 159 -8.84 26.71 -17.88
N CYS A 160 -8.86 27.28 -16.68
CA CYS A 160 -8.25 28.59 -16.45
C CYS A 160 -6.72 28.49 -16.56
N TYR A 161 -6.10 29.56 -17.03
CA TYR A 161 -4.67 29.73 -16.88
C TYR A 161 -4.38 30.14 -15.43
N VAL A 162 -3.39 29.51 -14.82
CA VAL A 162 -2.88 29.84 -13.49
C VAL A 162 -1.40 30.13 -13.67
N SER A 163 -0.96 31.33 -13.30
CA SER A 163 0.46 31.71 -13.37
C SER A 163 1.26 31.19 -12.18
N ASP A 164 2.58 31.16 -12.32
CA ASP A 164 3.47 30.75 -11.21
C ASP A 164 3.30 31.70 -10.01
N GLU A 165 3.13 33.01 -10.28
CA GLU A 165 2.88 34.03 -9.25
C GLU A 165 1.58 33.76 -8.48
N GLU A 166 0.48 33.39 -9.17
CA GLU A 166 -0.77 33.04 -8.51
C GLU A 166 -0.64 31.76 -7.66
N VAL A 167 0.18 30.79 -8.10
CA VAL A 167 0.49 29.60 -7.30
C VAL A 167 1.25 29.97 -6.04
N GLU A 168 2.28 30.84 -6.16
CA GLU A 168 3.06 31.32 -5.01
C GLU A 168 2.18 32.10 -4.03
N ASP A 169 1.33 33.00 -4.51
CA ASP A 169 0.39 33.78 -3.70
C ASP A 169 -0.55 32.86 -2.90
N VAL A 170 -1.12 31.82 -3.54
CA VAL A 170 -2.00 30.85 -2.87
C VAL A 170 -1.25 30.06 -1.81
N VAL A 171 -0.03 29.62 -2.11
CA VAL A 171 0.81 28.87 -1.16
C VAL A 171 1.18 29.73 0.04
N ASP A 172 1.54 30.99 -0.19
CA ASP A 172 1.90 31.93 0.88
C ASP A 172 0.68 32.33 1.72
N PHE A 173 -0.49 32.47 1.09
CA PHE A 173 -1.74 32.66 1.81
C PHE A 173 -2.04 31.46 2.73
N ILE A 174 -1.91 30.24 2.24
CA ILE A 174 -2.10 29.04 3.05
C ILE A 174 -1.11 29.03 4.22
N LYS A 175 0.18 29.23 3.96
CA LYS A 175 1.24 29.23 5.00
C LYS A 175 1.00 30.30 6.07
N SER A 176 0.62 31.51 5.68
CA SER A 176 0.40 32.62 6.60
C SER A 176 -0.87 32.47 7.44
N ASN A 177 -1.85 31.68 6.99
CA ASN A 177 -3.09 31.38 7.72
C ASN A 177 -3.03 30.09 8.53
N LEU A 178 -1.91 29.34 8.48
CA LEU A 178 -1.74 28.17 9.33
C LEU A 178 -1.53 28.62 10.78
N THR A 179 -2.43 28.22 11.66
CA THR A 179 -2.34 28.47 13.12
C THR A 179 -1.33 27.58 13.80
N GLN A 180 -0.91 26.50 13.17
CA GLN A 180 0.11 25.57 13.65
C GLN A 180 1.13 25.30 12.55
N ALA A 181 2.41 25.15 12.91
CA ALA A 181 3.43 24.72 11.96
C ALA A 181 3.06 23.33 11.39
N VAL A 182 3.20 23.19 10.07
CA VAL A 182 3.03 21.88 9.42
C VAL A 182 4.17 20.97 9.87
N GLU A 183 3.88 20.00 10.69
CA GLU A 183 4.82 18.97 11.05
C GLU A 183 4.56 17.73 10.18
N TYR A 184 5.61 17.25 9.55
CA TYR A 184 5.55 15.95 8.87
C TYR A 184 5.47 14.84 9.93
N ASP A 185 4.54 13.92 9.77
CA ASP A 185 4.48 12.75 10.66
C ASP A 185 5.71 11.85 10.42
N LYS A 186 6.61 11.89 11.39
CA LYS A 186 7.87 11.13 11.37
C LYS A 186 7.65 9.63 11.33
N ARG A 187 6.52 9.14 11.87
CA ARG A 187 6.17 7.72 11.86
C ARG A 187 5.81 7.28 10.45
N ILE A 188 5.03 8.08 9.73
CA ILE A 188 4.67 7.81 8.33
C ILE A 188 5.93 7.80 7.45
N ILE A 189 6.81 8.79 7.63
CA ILE A 189 8.08 8.84 6.88
C ILE A 189 8.94 7.61 7.16
N ALA A 190 9.10 7.22 8.43
CA ALA A 190 9.88 6.05 8.81
C ALA A 190 9.30 4.75 8.23
N ASP A 191 7.98 4.57 8.25
CA ASP A 191 7.30 3.41 7.66
C ASP A 191 7.49 3.35 6.14
N ILE A 192 7.36 4.49 5.44
CA ILE A 192 7.64 4.57 4.01
C ILE A 192 9.10 4.23 3.69
N GLU A 193 10.05 4.70 4.49
CA GLU A 193 11.48 4.43 4.29
C GLU A 193 11.82 2.97 4.59
N GLN A 194 11.25 2.39 5.61
CA GLN A 194 11.43 0.98 5.94
C GLN A 194 10.90 0.07 4.82
N ARG A 195 9.72 0.38 4.27
CA ARG A 195 9.14 -0.35 3.11
C ARG A 195 10.01 -0.21 1.87
N ALA A 196 10.47 1.01 1.57
CA ALA A 196 11.36 1.23 0.44
C ALA A 196 12.67 0.43 0.57
N ALA A 197 13.25 0.35 1.76
CA ALA A 197 14.44 -0.45 2.03
C ALA A 197 14.18 -1.95 1.90
N ALA A 198 13.02 -2.43 2.33
CA ALA A 198 12.61 -3.83 2.18
C ALA A 198 12.42 -4.22 0.69
N GLU A 199 11.87 -3.33 -0.13
CA GLU A 199 11.74 -3.53 -1.58
C GLU A 199 13.12 -3.56 -2.30
N GLU A 200 14.07 -2.72 -1.88
CA GLU A 200 15.43 -2.71 -2.43
C GLU A 200 16.24 -3.95 -2.00
N GLY A 201 16.06 -4.43 -0.77
CA GLY A 201 16.67 -5.64 -0.25
C GLY A 201 16.12 -6.93 -0.90
N GLY A 202 14.85 -6.92 -1.32
CA GLY A 202 14.14 -8.06 -1.90
C GLY A 202 14.48 -8.36 -3.37
N LYS A 203 15.24 -7.51 -4.07
CA LYS A 203 15.66 -7.76 -5.48
C LYS A 203 16.66 -8.90 -5.68
N LYS A 204 17.01 -9.64 -4.63
CA LYS A 204 17.84 -10.87 -4.69
C LYS A 204 17.05 -12.17 -4.45
N GLY A 205 15.76 -12.22 -4.73
CA GLY A 205 15.00 -13.48 -4.62
C GLY A 205 13.60 -13.35 -5.20
N LYS A 206 13.38 -13.97 -6.35
CA LYS A 206 12.09 -14.04 -7.05
C LYS A 206 10.98 -14.66 -6.20
N GLY A 207 9.86 -13.97 -6.08
CA GLY A 207 8.51 -14.56 -6.08
C GLY A 207 7.93 -14.95 -4.73
N GLY A 208 6.81 -14.32 -4.39
CA GLY A 208 5.83 -14.87 -3.46
C GLY A 208 5.33 -13.86 -2.42
N ASP A 209 4.06 -13.65 -2.46
CA ASP A 209 3.16 -12.92 -1.57
C ASP A 209 3.75 -12.38 -0.26
N ILE A 210 3.56 -11.03 -0.11
CA ILE A 210 3.86 -10.30 1.11
C ILE A 210 2.59 -10.37 1.98
N ASP A 211 2.66 -11.17 3.01
CA ASP A 211 1.86 -10.95 4.20
C ASP A 211 2.78 -10.77 5.40
N SER A 212 2.52 -9.65 6.08
CA SER A 212 2.61 -9.38 7.50
C SER A 212 3.95 -8.97 8.11
N ASP A 213 3.87 -7.85 8.70
CA ASP A 213 3.88 -7.50 10.15
C ASP A 213 4.61 -8.48 11.07
N GLY A 214 5.47 -7.94 11.89
CA GLY A 214 6.30 -8.42 12.98
C GLY A 214 5.80 -9.51 13.93
N ASP A 215 4.89 -10.37 13.50
CA ASP A 215 4.49 -11.56 14.25
C ASP A 215 5.09 -12.82 13.56
N SER A 216 5.69 -13.71 14.36
CA SER A 216 6.23 -15.00 13.92
C SER A 216 5.21 -15.74 13.08
N ASP A 217 5.64 -16.39 11.99
CA ASP A 217 4.73 -17.23 11.19
C ASP A 217 3.98 -18.18 12.14
N PRO A 218 2.63 -18.21 12.12
CA PRO A 218 1.84 -19.07 13.00
C PRO A 218 2.23 -20.55 12.95
N LEU A 219 2.87 -20.97 11.86
CA LEU A 219 3.38 -22.34 11.68
C LEU A 219 4.82 -22.52 12.20
N LEU A 220 5.45 -21.49 12.77
CA LEU A 220 6.84 -21.59 13.22
C LEU A 220 7.02 -22.65 14.30
N MET A 221 6.14 -22.69 15.29
CA MET A 221 6.18 -23.69 16.38
C MET A 221 6.00 -25.10 15.82
N GLU A 222 5.05 -25.28 14.92
CA GLU A 222 4.81 -26.56 14.24
C GLU A 222 5.97 -26.96 13.35
N ALA A 223 6.64 -26.00 12.71
CA ALA A 223 7.84 -26.24 11.90
C ALA A 223 8.99 -26.78 12.76
N VAL A 224 9.21 -26.22 13.98
CA VAL A 224 10.22 -26.74 14.92
C VAL A 224 9.91 -28.18 15.31
N ASP A 225 8.68 -28.47 15.69
CA ASP A 225 8.28 -29.84 16.06
C ASP A 225 8.52 -30.82 14.90
N VAL A 226 8.16 -30.43 13.67
CA VAL A 226 8.36 -31.25 12.46
C VAL A 226 9.82 -31.55 12.16
N ILE A 227 10.72 -30.56 12.28
CA ILE A 227 12.15 -30.77 12.00
C ILE A 227 12.84 -31.57 13.12
N LEU A 228 12.45 -31.37 14.38
CA LEU A 228 12.98 -32.13 15.51
C LEU A 228 12.53 -33.61 15.46
N ASP A 229 11.29 -33.86 15.02
CA ASP A 229 10.78 -35.23 14.83
C ASP A 229 11.49 -35.96 13.67
N ALA A 230 11.84 -35.20 12.61
CA ALA A 230 12.54 -35.75 11.46
C ALA A 230 14.04 -35.94 11.68
N GLY A 231 14.62 -35.27 12.69
CA GLY A 231 16.05 -35.25 12.92
C GLY A 231 16.87 -34.53 11.85
N GLN A 232 16.18 -33.79 10.96
CA GLN A 232 16.82 -33.04 9.86
C GLN A 232 15.98 -31.83 9.47
N ALA A 233 16.61 -30.70 9.15
CA ALA A 233 15.97 -29.49 8.72
C ALA A 233 16.14 -29.30 7.21
N SER A 234 15.05 -29.50 6.45
CA SER A 234 15.03 -29.36 5.00
C SER A 234 13.78 -28.63 4.55
N THR A 235 13.97 -27.60 3.71
CA THR A 235 12.87 -26.80 3.13
C THR A 235 11.85 -27.69 2.42
N SER A 236 12.31 -28.68 1.64
CA SER A 236 11.44 -29.60 0.93
C SER A 236 10.65 -30.52 1.86
N TYR A 237 11.19 -30.84 3.04
CA TYR A 237 10.50 -31.64 4.04
C TYR A 237 9.41 -30.82 4.74
N LEU A 238 9.72 -29.59 5.16
CA LEU A 238 8.74 -28.66 5.72
C LEU A 238 7.58 -28.40 4.75
N GLN A 239 7.90 -28.13 3.47
CA GLN A 239 6.89 -27.93 2.44
C GLN A 239 5.87 -29.08 2.38
N ARG A 240 6.34 -30.31 2.41
CA ARG A 240 5.47 -31.49 2.33
C ARG A 240 4.67 -31.73 3.60
N ARG A 241 5.29 -31.54 4.76
CA ARG A 241 4.65 -31.83 6.06
C ARG A 241 3.64 -30.78 6.47
N LEU A 242 3.98 -29.51 6.29
CA LEU A 242 3.09 -28.37 6.61
C LEU A 242 2.14 -28.01 5.48
N LYS A 243 2.28 -28.66 4.29
CA LYS A 243 1.47 -28.39 3.08
C LYS A 243 1.53 -26.90 2.65
N VAL A 244 2.69 -26.28 2.78
CA VAL A 244 2.93 -24.89 2.41
C VAL A 244 3.71 -24.78 1.09
N GLY A 245 3.67 -23.61 0.45
CA GLY A 245 4.48 -23.34 -0.74
C GLY A 245 5.97 -23.24 -0.42
N TYR A 246 6.83 -23.45 -1.43
CA TYR A 246 8.29 -23.43 -1.27
C TYR A 246 8.79 -22.12 -0.63
N ALA A 247 8.27 -20.96 -1.06
CA ALA A 247 8.65 -19.65 -0.53
C ALA A 247 8.36 -19.51 0.98
N ARG A 248 7.22 -20.01 1.46
CA ARG A 248 6.88 -19.98 2.88
C ARG A 248 7.73 -20.95 3.68
N ALA A 249 7.98 -22.16 3.15
CA ALA A 249 8.87 -23.12 3.79
C ALA A 249 10.32 -22.60 3.88
N ALA A 250 10.80 -21.86 2.88
CA ALA A 250 12.12 -21.22 2.90
C ALA A 250 12.18 -20.13 3.98
N ARG A 251 11.18 -19.26 4.06
CA ARG A 251 11.10 -18.22 5.13
C ARG A 251 11.07 -18.83 6.53
N LEU A 252 10.29 -19.88 6.74
CA LEU A 252 10.30 -20.62 8.01
C LEU A 252 11.69 -21.15 8.34
N MET A 253 12.42 -21.68 7.36
CA MET A 253 13.79 -22.14 7.57
C MET A 253 14.78 -21.03 7.92
N ASP A 254 14.61 -19.84 7.31
CA ASP A 254 15.44 -18.68 7.61
C ASP A 254 15.12 -18.10 9.00
N GLU A 255 13.85 -18.06 9.39
CA GLU A 255 13.42 -17.65 10.74
C GLU A 255 13.90 -18.63 11.82
N LEU A 256 13.98 -19.92 11.52
CA LEU A 256 14.55 -20.93 12.39
C LEU A 256 16.07 -20.79 12.54
N GLU A 257 16.77 -20.34 11.49
CA GLU A 257 18.20 -20.01 11.54
C GLU A 257 18.44 -18.75 12.40
N ASP A 258 17.69 -17.69 12.17
CA ASP A 258 17.78 -16.42 12.94
C ASP A 258 17.57 -16.65 14.44
N ARG A 259 16.74 -17.62 14.79
CA ARG A 259 16.49 -18.02 16.21
C ARG A 259 17.48 -19.03 16.74
N GLY A 260 18.48 -19.44 15.95
CA GLY A 260 19.50 -20.40 16.35
C GLY A 260 18.98 -21.84 16.55
N ILE A 261 17.84 -22.18 15.97
CA ILE A 261 17.23 -23.51 16.03
C ILE A 261 17.88 -24.45 15.02
N VAL A 262 18.26 -23.92 13.84
CA VAL A 262 19.00 -24.61 12.79
C VAL A 262 20.26 -23.85 12.41
N GLY A 263 21.24 -24.54 11.89
CA GLY A 263 22.49 -23.97 11.39
C GLY A 263 22.33 -23.35 10.00
N PRO A 264 23.38 -22.65 9.51
CA PRO A 264 23.38 -21.98 8.22
C PRO A 264 23.26 -22.98 7.07
N GLN A 265 22.81 -22.48 5.91
CA GLN A 265 22.65 -23.29 4.72
C GLN A 265 24.00 -23.74 4.16
N ASP A 266 24.21 -25.04 4.01
CA ASP A 266 25.38 -25.67 3.35
C ASP A 266 24.96 -26.32 2.03
N GLY A 267 24.89 -25.52 0.97
CA GLY A 267 24.53 -26.01 -0.36
C GLY A 267 23.12 -26.59 -0.43
N SER A 268 22.98 -27.81 -0.92
CA SER A 268 21.70 -28.52 -1.06
C SER A 268 21.43 -29.53 0.07
N LYS A 269 22.30 -29.61 1.07
CA LYS A 269 22.14 -30.53 2.20
C LYS A 269 21.09 -29.99 3.20
N PRO A 270 20.41 -30.88 3.95
CA PRO A 270 19.61 -30.45 5.10
C PRO A 270 20.49 -29.68 6.09
N ARG A 271 19.94 -28.62 6.68
CA ARG A 271 20.63 -27.83 7.72
C ARG A 271 20.75 -28.65 9.02
N GLU A 272 21.79 -28.41 9.77
CA GLU A 272 22.02 -29.10 11.04
C GLU A 272 21.10 -28.51 12.14
N LEU A 273 20.59 -29.38 13.02
CA LEU A 273 19.82 -28.95 14.18
C LEU A 273 20.77 -28.44 15.27
N GLN A 274 20.54 -27.25 15.77
CA GLN A 274 21.35 -26.62 16.81
C GLN A 274 20.77 -26.82 18.24
N ILE A 275 19.51 -27.27 18.34
CA ILE A 275 18.84 -27.53 19.61
C ILE A 275 18.31 -28.97 19.68
N THR A 276 18.20 -29.46 20.90
CA THR A 276 17.59 -30.77 21.20
C THR A 276 16.10 -30.59 21.52
N ARG A 277 15.37 -31.72 21.51
CA ARG A 277 13.94 -31.73 21.87
C ARG A 277 13.65 -31.27 23.31
N SER A 278 14.55 -31.54 24.22
CA SER A 278 14.46 -31.08 25.61
C SER A 278 14.63 -29.57 25.72
N GLN A 279 15.60 -29.01 25.01
CA GLN A 279 15.80 -27.56 24.98
C GLN A 279 14.62 -26.83 24.33
N TRP A 280 14.05 -27.43 23.28
CA TRP A 280 12.83 -26.88 22.66
C TRP A 280 11.64 -26.86 23.63
N ALA A 281 11.42 -27.92 24.41
CA ALA A 281 10.37 -27.97 25.39
C ALA A 281 10.50 -26.84 26.44
N GLU A 282 11.72 -26.53 26.91
CA GLU A 282 11.99 -25.42 27.83
C GLU A 282 11.74 -24.04 27.20
N ILE A 283 12.11 -23.88 25.92
CA ILE A 283 11.87 -22.61 25.19
C ILE A 283 10.37 -22.39 24.99
N ARG A 284 9.66 -23.42 24.61
CA ARG A 284 8.21 -23.39 24.38
C ARG A 284 7.45 -23.04 25.66
N ASP A 285 7.81 -23.65 26.79
CA ASP A 285 7.17 -23.37 28.09
C ASP A 285 7.37 -21.91 28.52
N ARG A 286 8.52 -21.31 28.21
CA ARG A 286 8.78 -19.87 28.46
C ARG A 286 8.00 -18.93 27.53
N MET A 287 7.64 -19.39 26.32
CA MET A 287 6.83 -18.60 25.39
C MET A 287 5.35 -18.66 25.70
N GLU A 288 4.88 -19.80 26.24
CA GLU A 288 3.48 -20.00 26.61
C GLU A 288 3.16 -19.45 28.02
N ASN A 289 4.16 -19.25 28.88
CA ASN A 289 4.04 -18.68 30.24
C ASN A 289 5.12 -17.59 30.46
N PRO A 290 4.93 -16.36 29.91
CA PRO A 290 5.87 -15.25 30.07
C PRO A 290 5.98 -14.69 31.50
#